data_21e7b345b62c0f65735b3970ef083c5e
#
_entry.id   21e7b345b62c0f65735b3970ef083c5e
#
_cell.length_a   1.000
_cell.length_b   1.000
_cell.length_c   1.000
_cell.angle_alpha   90.00
_cell.angle_beta   90.00
_cell.angle_gamma   90.00
#
_symmetry.space_group_name_H-M   'P 1'
#
loop_
_entity.id
_entity.type
_entity.pdbx_description
1 polymer ?
#
loop_
_entity_poly.entity_id
_entity_poly.type
_entity_poly.pdbx_seq_one_letter_code
_entity_poly.pdbx_strand_id
1 'polypeptide(L)'
;MWCVTIINPIDGTEEVTVNDKSKLEDHYKKHKNEIYIGFNNRQYDDYIFKAILCGFDPWEMNDWIINKKRKGWEFSSLLNKVKLNTFDCMIGFNGLKTLEAFSGMSIEETTIPFDYDGEFTSEMIDEVLRYNKYDVMATIMVFMERKSEFDSYMGLIKLFNLPLSYLGKTKAQLSSIILGAKRTKHKDEFDVAVPPTMRIEKYTNVIDYFQNDWNYDTKLETMIAGVPHVYGTGGLHGAIPNYFGEGEFLHVDVNSYYPSLMIRYPEFCMSRTGASVEKFSEIKNSRIDFKKHKDPRANALKIVLNSTYGAMKDKFNPLYDPRSANNVCIFGQLLLTDLIERLEGHCELIQLTYWLN
;
A
#
# COMPACT_ATOMS: atom_id res chain seq x y z
N MET A 1 -2.93 34.56 5.98
CA MET A 1 -2.20 34.49 4.68
C MET A 1 -2.18 33.04 4.19
N TRP A 2 -2.21 32.80 2.88
CA TRP A 2 -1.89 31.49 2.29
C TRP A 2 -0.87 31.67 1.18
N CYS A 3 -0.06 30.63 0.94
CA CYS A 3 0.87 30.57 -0.17
C CYS A 3 0.91 29.18 -0.79
N VAL A 4 1.25 29.12 -2.07
CA VAL A 4 1.46 27.89 -2.82
C VAL A 4 2.76 28.03 -3.61
N THR A 5 3.71 27.14 -3.36
CA THR A 5 4.96 27.05 -4.11
C THR A 5 4.93 25.77 -4.96
N ILE A 6 5.17 25.91 -6.25
CA ILE A 6 5.25 24.83 -7.22
C ILE A 6 6.59 24.88 -7.93
N ILE A 7 7.34 23.81 -7.90
CA ILE A 7 8.64 23.68 -8.57
C ILE A 7 8.59 22.54 -9.57
N ASN A 8 8.96 22.81 -10.81
CA ASN A 8 9.17 21.78 -11.81
C ASN A 8 10.59 21.22 -11.67
N PRO A 9 10.77 19.95 -11.21
CA PRO A 9 12.10 19.41 -10.97
C PRO A 9 12.89 19.10 -12.26
N ILE A 10 12.29 19.21 -13.45
CA ILE A 10 12.93 18.92 -14.73
C ILE A 10 13.71 20.13 -15.24
N ASP A 11 13.11 21.30 -15.20
CA ASP A 11 13.69 22.55 -15.74
C ASP A 11 14.00 23.60 -14.66
N GLY A 12 13.62 23.31 -13.41
CA GLY A 12 13.87 24.21 -12.27
C GLY A 12 12.94 25.43 -12.21
N THR A 13 11.91 25.50 -13.07
CA THR A 13 10.94 26.61 -13.00
C THR A 13 10.19 26.59 -11.69
N GLU A 14 10.03 27.76 -11.09
CA GLU A 14 9.38 27.97 -9.81
C GLU A 14 8.22 28.96 -9.96
N GLU A 15 7.07 28.61 -9.44
CA GLU A 15 5.91 29.51 -9.34
C GLU A 15 5.50 29.63 -7.87
N VAL A 16 5.47 30.85 -7.36
CA VAL A 16 4.98 31.17 -6.02
C VAL A 16 3.75 32.04 -6.13
N THR A 17 2.71 31.66 -5.41
CA THR A 17 1.42 32.39 -5.35
C THR A 17 1.09 32.69 -3.90
N VAL A 18 0.84 33.96 -3.58
CA VAL A 18 0.44 34.41 -2.23
C VAL A 18 -0.88 35.15 -2.33
N ASN A 19 -1.89 34.68 -1.66
CA ASN A 19 -3.25 35.27 -1.60
C ASN A 19 -3.88 35.64 -2.96
N ASP A 20 -3.37 35.10 -4.07
CA ASP A 20 -3.82 35.42 -5.43
C ASP A 20 -4.50 34.18 -6.07
N LYS A 21 -5.82 34.09 -5.87
CA LYS A 21 -6.63 33.03 -6.45
C LYS A 21 -6.58 33.02 -7.98
N SER A 22 -6.57 34.19 -8.63
CA SER A 22 -6.57 34.29 -10.09
C SER A 22 -5.33 33.67 -10.70
N LYS A 23 -4.15 33.97 -10.11
CA LYS A 23 -2.88 33.39 -10.52
C LYS A 23 -2.90 31.85 -10.37
N LEU A 24 -3.44 31.35 -9.25
CA LEU A 24 -3.56 29.90 -9.02
C LEU A 24 -4.54 29.22 -10.00
N GLU A 25 -5.65 29.89 -10.35
CA GLU A 25 -6.59 29.40 -11.36
C GLU A 25 -5.95 29.31 -12.75
N ASP A 26 -5.15 30.31 -13.12
CA ASP A 26 -4.46 30.33 -14.43
C ASP A 26 -3.38 29.25 -14.48
N HIS A 27 -2.61 29.07 -13.39
CA HIS A 27 -1.71 27.93 -13.27
C HIS A 27 -2.46 26.59 -13.46
N TYR A 28 -3.55 26.37 -12.72
CA TYR A 28 -4.34 25.13 -12.81
C TYR A 28 -4.88 24.89 -14.21
N LYS A 29 -5.43 25.92 -14.91
CA LYS A 29 -5.93 25.79 -16.28
C LYS A 29 -4.83 25.36 -17.25
N LYS A 30 -3.64 25.94 -17.12
CA LYS A 30 -2.46 25.63 -17.95
C LYS A 30 -1.93 24.22 -17.70
N HIS A 31 -1.87 23.78 -16.43
CA HIS A 31 -1.21 22.56 -15.98
C HIS A 31 -2.15 21.45 -15.50
N LYS A 32 -3.46 21.52 -15.81
CA LYS A 32 -4.48 20.57 -15.30
C LYS A 32 -4.28 19.11 -15.68
N ASN A 33 -3.48 18.84 -16.72
CA ASN A 33 -3.17 17.48 -17.17
C ASN A 33 -1.82 16.95 -16.64
N GLU A 34 -1.07 17.78 -15.94
CA GLU A 34 0.22 17.44 -15.34
C GLU A 34 0.02 16.69 -14.02
N ILE A 35 1.09 16.09 -13.53
CA ILE A 35 1.10 15.35 -12.28
C ILE A 35 1.68 16.24 -11.20
N TYR A 36 0.90 16.50 -10.17
CA TYR A 36 1.33 17.17 -8.96
C TYR A 36 1.87 16.15 -7.96
N ILE A 37 3.05 16.40 -7.43
CA ILE A 37 3.70 15.54 -6.45
C ILE A 37 3.78 16.32 -5.14
N GLY A 38 3.32 15.69 -4.06
CA GLY A 38 3.36 16.29 -2.74
C GLY A 38 3.68 15.25 -1.67
N PHE A 39 3.84 15.73 -0.45
CA PHE A 39 4.05 14.91 0.73
C PHE A 39 2.85 15.03 1.66
N ASN A 40 2.17 13.92 1.94
CA ASN A 40 0.89 13.89 2.66
C ASN A 40 -0.21 14.75 2.01
N ASN A 41 -0.03 15.13 0.77
CA ASN A 41 -0.90 16.07 0.05
C ASN A 41 -2.34 15.57 -0.07
N ARG A 42 -2.57 14.26 -0.14
CA ARG A 42 -3.92 13.67 -0.19
C ARG A 42 -4.76 13.94 1.04
N GLN A 43 -4.13 14.22 2.18
CA GLN A 43 -4.83 14.48 3.43
C GLN A 43 -5.01 15.97 3.71
N TYR A 44 -4.20 16.84 3.06
CA TYR A 44 -4.16 18.26 3.35
C TYR A 44 -4.04 19.13 2.08
N ASP A 45 -2.89 19.22 1.43
CA ASP A 45 -2.59 20.19 0.37
C ASP A 45 -3.55 20.13 -0.80
N ASP A 46 -3.94 18.91 -1.25
CA ASP A 46 -4.92 18.72 -2.32
C ASP A 46 -6.26 19.39 -1.98
N TYR A 47 -6.66 19.40 -0.71
CA TYR A 47 -7.92 20.01 -0.27
C TYR A 47 -7.81 21.51 -0.12
N ILE A 48 -6.69 22.02 0.40
CA ILE A 48 -6.43 23.47 0.44
C ILE A 48 -6.45 24.04 -0.98
N PHE A 49 -5.70 23.43 -1.90
CA PHE A 49 -5.65 23.83 -3.30
C PHE A 49 -7.04 23.84 -3.95
N LYS A 50 -7.81 22.78 -3.77
CA LYS A 50 -9.19 22.68 -4.28
C LYS A 50 -10.12 23.71 -3.65
N ALA A 51 -9.99 23.97 -2.36
CA ALA A 51 -10.81 24.96 -1.65
C ALA A 51 -10.61 26.35 -2.25
N ILE A 52 -9.35 26.78 -2.45
CA ILE A 52 -9.02 28.05 -3.09
C ILE A 52 -9.65 28.14 -4.49
N LEU A 53 -9.48 27.13 -5.33
CA LEU A 53 -10.03 27.12 -6.68
C LEU A 53 -11.57 27.11 -6.68
N CYS A 54 -12.21 26.49 -5.71
CA CYS A 54 -13.68 26.49 -5.58
C CYS A 54 -14.22 27.80 -4.95
N GLY A 55 -13.35 28.71 -4.49
CA GLY A 55 -13.75 29.97 -3.87
C GLY A 55 -14.12 29.86 -2.39
N PHE A 56 -13.69 28.78 -1.73
CA PHE A 56 -13.75 28.67 -0.28
C PHE A 56 -12.55 29.35 0.37
N ASP A 57 -12.72 29.80 1.61
CA ASP A 57 -11.63 30.27 2.43
C ASP A 57 -10.68 29.11 2.79
N PRO A 58 -9.39 29.16 2.41
CA PRO A 58 -8.43 28.12 2.77
C PRO A 58 -8.22 28.00 4.29
N TRP A 59 -8.44 29.07 5.07
CA TRP A 59 -8.41 29.04 6.52
C TRP A 59 -9.52 28.13 7.09
N GLU A 60 -10.74 28.26 6.59
CA GLU A 60 -11.85 27.39 7.01
C GLU A 60 -11.56 25.90 6.68
N MET A 61 -10.92 25.63 5.54
CA MET A 61 -10.49 24.27 5.17
C MET A 61 -9.39 23.76 6.09
N ASN A 62 -8.41 24.62 6.43
CA ASN A 62 -7.35 24.29 7.39
C ASN A 62 -7.95 23.96 8.76
N ASP A 63 -8.82 24.82 9.27
CA ASP A 63 -9.51 24.60 10.56
C ASP A 63 -10.33 23.27 10.57
N TRP A 64 -10.99 22.98 9.45
CA TRP A 64 -11.72 21.73 9.26
C TRP A 64 -10.85 20.49 9.39
N ILE A 65 -9.67 20.50 8.76
CA ILE A 65 -8.79 19.34 8.74
C ILE A 65 -7.97 19.25 10.02
N ILE A 66 -7.34 20.36 10.45
CA ILE A 66 -6.34 20.36 11.53
C ILE A 66 -7.02 20.43 12.91
N ASN A 67 -7.88 21.41 13.13
CA ASN A 67 -8.46 21.65 14.44
C ASN A 67 -9.67 20.74 14.69
N LYS A 68 -10.60 20.66 13.73
CA LYS A 68 -11.78 19.79 13.85
C LYS A 68 -11.49 18.33 13.54
N LYS A 69 -10.28 17.98 13.06
CA LYS A 69 -9.84 16.62 12.74
C LYS A 69 -10.78 15.87 11.79
N ARG A 70 -11.41 16.61 10.88
CA ARG A 70 -12.33 16.05 9.89
C ARG A 70 -11.63 15.77 8.58
N LYS A 71 -12.23 14.90 7.77
CA LYS A 71 -11.69 14.56 6.46
C LYS A 71 -12.00 15.65 5.44
N GLY A 72 -11.01 16.02 4.62
CA GLY A 72 -11.17 17.10 3.64
C GLY A 72 -12.32 16.88 2.66
N TRP A 73 -12.63 15.63 2.26
CA TRP A 73 -13.75 15.33 1.36
C TRP A 73 -15.15 15.56 1.98
N GLU A 74 -15.25 15.64 3.31
CA GLU A 74 -16.51 15.89 4.01
C GLU A 74 -16.88 17.37 4.02
N PHE A 75 -15.94 18.26 3.66
CA PHE A 75 -16.14 19.70 3.71
C PHE A 75 -17.17 20.17 2.68
N SER A 76 -17.01 19.83 1.42
CA SER A 76 -17.95 20.16 0.34
C SER A 76 -17.82 19.25 -0.87
N SER A 77 -18.94 18.84 -1.45
CA SER A 77 -18.97 18.08 -2.71
C SER A 77 -18.46 18.90 -3.91
N LEU A 78 -18.43 20.23 -3.83
CA LEU A 78 -17.90 21.11 -4.86
C LEU A 78 -16.41 20.88 -5.14
N LEU A 79 -15.64 20.45 -4.14
CA LEU A 79 -14.21 20.11 -4.28
C LEU A 79 -13.99 19.02 -5.34
N ASN A 80 -14.98 18.17 -5.59
CA ASN A 80 -14.91 17.14 -6.62
C ASN A 80 -14.91 17.68 -8.06
N LYS A 81 -15.25 18.97 -8.27
CA LYS A 81 -15.18 19.63 -9.57
C LYS A 81 -13.72 19.87 -10.01
N VAL A 82 -12.82 20.07 -9.05
CA VAL A 82 -11.40 20.24 -9.32
C VAL A 82 -10.74 18.88 -9.38
N LYS A 83 -10.25 18.51 -10.56
CA LYS A 83 -9.55 17.23 -10.80
C LYS A 83 -8.05 17.48 -10.79
N LEU A 84 -7.34 16.83 -9.88
CA LEU A 84 -5.90 16.85 -9.80
C LEU A 84 -5.36 15.44 -10.07
N ASN A 85 -4.30 15.36 -10.86
CA ASN A 85 -3.52 14.15 -11.00
C ASN A 85 -2.41 14.22 -9.94
N THR A 86 -2.57 13.59 -8.80
CA THR A 86 -1.62 13.72 -7.69
C THR A 86 -0.97 12.41 -7.35
N PHE A 87 0.31 12.49 -6.98
CA PHE A 87 1.05 11.39 -6.37
C PHE A 87 1.57 11.85 -5.01
N ASP A 88 1.23 11.09 -3.98
CA ASP A 88 1.65 11.34 -2.61
C ASP A 88 2.90 10.50 -2.30
N CYS A 89 4.00 11.16 -1.99
CA CYS A 89 5.26 10.48 -1.70
C CYS A 89 5.51 10.21 -0.21
N MET A 90 4.52 10.40 0.67
CA MET A 90 4.63 10.04 2.08
C MET A 90 4.93 8.55 2.28
N ILE A 91 5.87 8.23 3.18
CA ILE A 91 6.29 6.87 3.51
C ILE A 91 5.78 6.50 4.91
N GLY A 92 4.85 5.55 4.97
CA GLY A 92 4.34 5.06 6.26
C GLY A 92 3.75 6.19 7.11
N PHE A 93 4.22 6.31 8.35
CA PHE A 93 3.80 7.35 9.29
C PHE A 93 4.92 8.37 9.59
N ASN A 94 6.02 8.36 8.84
CA ASN A 94 7.12 9.29 9.05
C ASN A 94 6.76 10.68 8.53
N GLY A 95 6.96 11.71 9.34
CA GLY A 95 6.83 13.10 8.91
C GLY A 95 7.98 13.53 7.99
N LEU A 96 7.77 14.61 7.22
CA LEU A 96 8.78 15.13 6.29
C LEU A 96 10.09 15.46 7.01
N LYS A 97 10.04 16.11 8.17
CA LYS A 97 11.21 16.45 9.00
C LYS A 97 12.02 15.24 9.45
N THR A 98 11.35 14.11 9.70
CA THR A 98 12.04 12.85 10.02
C THR A 98 12.84 12.35 8.81
N LEU A 99 12.27 12.45 7.61
CA LEU A 99 12.95 12.03 6.37
C LEU A 99 14.08 12.97 5.99
N GLU A 100 13.92 14.27 6.20
CA GLU A 100 15.01 15.25 6.06
C GLU A 100 16.22 14.86 6.92
N ALA A 101 15.98 14.55 8.21
CA ALA A 101 17.03 14.12 9.13
C ALA A 101 17.73 12.84 8.65
N PHE A 102 16.99 11.82 8.20
CA PHE A 102 17.57 10.59 7.68
C PHE A 102 18.38 10.79 6.39
N SER A 103 17.99 11.75 5.58
CA SER A 103 18.70 12.07 4.32
C SER A 103 19.85 13.08 4.51
N GLY A 104 20.15 13.48 5.76
CA GLY A 104 21.23 14.40 6.07
C GLY A 104 20.96 15.86 5.67
N MET A 105 19.70 16.23 5.43
CA MET A 105 19.30 17.62 5.25
C MET A 105 19.26 18.36 6.58
N SER A 106 19.48 19.68 6.55
CA SER A 106 19.21 20.52 7.72
C SER A 106 17.71 20.58 7.96
N ILE A 107 17.26 20.47 9.21
CA ILE A 107 15.86 20.71 9.55
C ILE A 107 15.67 22.21 9.69
N GLU A 108 14.86 22.79 8.81
CA GLU A 108 14.45 24.19 8.92
C GLU A 108 13.04 24.26 9.50
N GLU A 109 12.82 25.23 10.39
CA GLU A 109 11.54 25.54 10.99
C GLU A 109 11.27 27.04 10.85
N THR A 110 10.00 27.42 10.83
CA THR A 110 9.61 28.83 10.89
C THR A 110 9.43 29.27 12.35
N THR A 111 9.78 30.52 12.64
CA THR A 111 9.51 31.14 13.95
C THR A 111 8.06 31.60 14.09
N ILE A 112 7.31 31.65 12.97
CA ILE A 112 5.94 32.12 12.91
C ILE A 112 4.99 30.97 13.23
N PRO A 113 4.14 31.08 14.28
CA PRO A 113 3.17 30.05 14.59
C PRO A 113 2.19 29.80 13.44
N PHE A 114 1.82 28.54 13.21
CA PHE A 114 0.87 28.16 12.14
C PHE A 114 -0.55 28.70 12.36
N ASP A 115 -0.88 29.08 13.58
CA ASP A 115 -2.16 29.69 13.97
C ASP A 115 -2.08 31.23 14.11
N TYR A 116 -0.98 31.84 13.63
CA TYR A 116 -0.83 33.29 13.66
C TYR A 116 -1.92 33.98 12.85
N ASP A 117 -2.68 34.84 13.51
CA ASP A 117 -3.85 35.55 12.95
C ASP A 117 -3.64 37.08 12.81
N GLY A 118 -2.43 37.58 13.12
CA GLY A 118 -2.06 38.99 12.99
C GLY A 118 -1.73 39.39 11.55
N GLU A 119 -1.35 40.69 11.41
CA GLU A 119 -0.85 41.22 10.14
C GLU A 119 0.57 40.73 9.88
N PHE A 120 0.81 40.23 8.66
CA PHE A 120 2.13 39.79 8.22
C PHE A 120 2.98 40.95 7.76
N THR A 121 4.17 41.12 8.34
CA THR A 121 5.20 42.02 7.79
C THR A 121 5.86 41.43 6.57
N SER A 122 6.61 42.25 5.80
CA SER A 122 7.36 41.77 4.63
C SER A 122 8.37 40.67 5.01
N GLU A 123 9.05 40.85 6.14
CA GLU A 123 10.05 39.87 6.64
C GLU A 123 9.39 38.54 7.04
N MET A 124 8.21 38.59 7.67
CA MET A 124 7.42 37.39 8.00
C MET A 124 6.97 36.65 6.73
N ILE A 125 6.53 37.38 5.71
CA ILE A 125 6.15 36.78 4.42
C ILE A 125 7.36 36.08 3.79
N ASP A 126 8.53 36.75 3.74
CA ASP A 126 9.74 36.16 3.19
C ASP A 126 10.19 34.90 3.96
N GLU A 127 10.06 34.90 5.30
CA GLU A 127 10.35 33.72 6.12
C GLU A 127 9.43 32.55 5.78
N VAL A 128 8.10 32.78 5.72
CA VAL A 128 7.12 31.73 5.38
C VAL A 128 7.37 31.19 3.97
N LEU A 129 7.66 32.05 2.99
CA LEU A 129 7.92 31.58 1.63
C LEU A 129 9.22 30.79 1.53
N ARG A 130 10.26 31.20 2.25
CA ARG A 130 11.51 30.41 2.33
C ARG A 130 11.28 29.05 2.96
N TYR A 131 10.56 28.98 4.08
CA TYR A 131 10.21 27.74 4.75
C TYR A 131 9.38 26.83 3.84
N ASN A 132 8.33 27.36 3.20
CA ASN A 132 7.48 26.61 2.29
C ASN A 132 8.27 26.05 1.08
N LYS A 133 9.17 26.86 0.52
CA LYS A 133 10.07 26.42 -0.55
C LYS A 133 11.00 25.29 -0.10
N TYR A 134 11.52 25.37 1.13
CA TYR A 134 12.37 24.32 1.68
C TYR A 134 11.60 22.99 1.81
N ASP A 135 10.37 23.01 2.31
CA ASP A 135 9.51 21.81 2.38
C ASP A 135 9.22 21.22 0.98
N VAL A 136 9.05 22.06 -0.05
CA VAL A 136 8.90 21.58 -1.44
C VAL A 136 10.20 20.93 -1.93
N MET A 137 11.38 21.50 -1.63
CA MET A 137 12.66 20.88 -2.00
C MET A 137 12.89 19.55 -1.28
N ALA A 138 12.54 19.46 0.00
CA ALA A 138 12.57 18.21 0.75
C ALA A 138 11.61 17.17 0.15
N THR A 139 10.42 17.59 -0.28
CA THR A 139 9.46 16.72 -1.00
C THR A 139 10.03 16.19 -2.31
N ILE A 140 10.74 17.01 -3.09
CA ILE A 140 11.42 16.58 -4.31
C ILE A 140 12.46 15.50 -4.00
N MET A 141 13.26 15.67 -2.95
CA MET A 141 14.26 14.68 -2.51
C MET A 141 13.58 13.35 -2.17
N VAL A 142 12.54 13.36 -1.31
CA VAL A 142 11.78 12.16 -0.95
C VAL A 142 11.17 11.49 -2.18
N PHE A 143 10.65 12.27 -3.13
CA PHE A 143 10.13 11.74 -4.39
C PHE A 143 11.22 11.03 -5.21
N MET A 144 12.41 11.61 -5.30
CA MET A 144 13.52 10.99 -6.05
C MET A 144 13.94 9.65 -5.46
N GLU A 145 13.96 9.49 -4.14
CA GLU A 145 14.19 8.21 -3.46
C GLU A 145 13.08 7.18 -3.77
N ARG A 146 11.85 7.65 -3.94
CA ARG A 146 10.67 6.82 -4.23
C ARG A 146 10.29 6.74 -5.71
N LYS A 147 11.12 7.24 -6.60
CA LYS A 147 10.83 7.27 -8.04
C LYS A 147 10.45 5.90 -8.61
N SER A 148 11.07 4.84 -8.14
CA SER A 148 10.76 3.47 -8.57
C SER A 148 9.32 3.04 -8.26
N GLU A 149 8.74 3.53 -7.15
CA GLU A 149 7.35 3.30 -6.82
C GLU A 149 6.41 4.08 -7.75
N PHE A 150 6.71 5.36 -7.97
CA PHE A 150 5.99 6.18 -8.94
C PHE A 150 6.01 5.56 -10.34
N ASP A 151 7.17 5.12 -10.82
CA ASP A 151 7.32 4.45 -12.11
C ASP A 151 6.48 3.16 -12.19
N SER A 152 6.36 2.43 -11.07
CA SER A 152 5.50 1.24 -10.98
C SER A 152 4.02 1.59 -11.08
N TYR A 153 3.56 2.68 -10.44
CA TYR A 153 2.20 3.19 -10.61
C TYR A 153 1.93 3.64 -12.05
N MET A 154 2.85 4.40 -12.64
CA MET A 154 2.77 4.81 -14.04
C MET A 154 2.74 3.60 -14.97
N GLY A 155 3.50 2.56 -14.66
CA GLY A 155 3.45 1.28 -15.37
C GLY A 155 2.06 0.65 -15.34
N LEU A 156 1.38 0.62 -14.17
CA LEU A 156 0.00 0.13 -14.08
C LEU A 156 -0.98 0.99 -14.87
N ILE A 157 -0.89 2.32 -14.74
CA ILE A 157 -1.75 3.26 -15.49
C ILE A 157 -1.66 2.99 -16.98
N LYS A 158 -0.43 2.83 -17.51
CA LYS A 158 -0.18 2.57 -18.95
C LYS A 158 -0.64 1.16 -19.37
N LEU A 159 -0.27 0.12 -18.61
CA LEU A 159 -0.58 -1.28 -18.96
C LEU A 159 -2.08 -1.56 -19.01
N PHE A 160 -2.86 -0.92 -18.13
CA PHE A 160 -4.30 -1.15 -18.03
C PHE A 160 -5.14 0.01 -18.58
N ASN A 161 -4.51 0.96 -19.28
CA ASN A 161 -5.15 2.14 -19.85
C ASN A 161 -6.07 2.87 -18.86
N LEU A 162 -5.57 3.11 -17.65
CA LEU A 162 -6.31 3.76 -16.59
C LEU A 162 -6.20 5.29 -16.67
N PRO A 163 -7.18 6.03 -16.17
CA PRO A 163 -7.09 7.48 -16.06
C PRO A 163 -5.89 7.91 -15.20
N LEU A 164 -5.18 8.97 -15.58
CA LEU A 164 -4.02 9.49 -14.85
C LEU A 164 -4.37 9.88 -13.40
N SER A 165 -5.60 10.35 -13.16
CA SER A 165 -6.12 10.64 -11.81
C SER A 165 -6.12 9.43 -10.87
N TYR A 166 -5.92 8.22 -11.37
CA TYR A 166 -5.80 7.02 -10.55
C TYR A 166 -4.44 6.87 -9.87
N LEU A 167 -3.46 7.71 -10.19
CA LEU A 167 -2.24 7.86 -9.40
C LEU A 167 -2.54 8.19 -7.92
N GLY A 168 -3.61 8.93 -7.66
CA GLY A 168 -4.09 9.21 -6.31
C GLY A 168 -4.74 8.03 -5.58
N LYS A 169 -4.86 6.84 -6.17
CA LYS A 169 -5.45 5.65 -5.52
C LYS A 169 -4.40 4.81 -4.81
N THR A 170 -4.81 4.12 -3.77
CA THR A 170 -3.93 3.14 -3.09
C THR A 170 -3.69 1.91 -3.97
N LYS A 171 -2.63 1.16 -3.69
CA LYS A 171 -2.32 -0.13 -4.36
C LYS A 171 -3.52 -1.10 -4.32
N ALA A 172 -4.19 -1.17 -3.16
CA ALA A 172 -5.38 -2.00 -2.97
C ALA A 172 -6.57 -1.56 -3.83
N GLN A 173 -6.80 -0.23 -3.95
CA GLN A 173 -7.84 0.30 -4.82
C GLN A 173 -7.56 0.06 -6.31
N LEU A 174 -6.30 0.24 -6.74
CA LEU A 174 -5.91 -0.07 -8.13
C LEU A 174 -6.11 -1.54 -8.44
N SER A 175 -5.72 -2.44 -7.54
CA SER A 175 -5.90 -3.88 -7.72
C SER A 175 -7.36 -4.26 -7.85
N SER A 176 -8.25 -3.71 -7.00
CA SER A 176 -9.68 -3.98 -7.09
C SER A 176 -10.29 -3.52 -8.42
N ILE A 177 -9.87 -2.37 -8.93
CA ILE A 177 -10.33 -1.83 -10.22
C ILE A 177 -9.83 -2.69 -11.37
N ILE A 178 -8.53 -2.99 -11.38
CA ILE A 178 -7.91 -3.80 -12.44
C ILE A 178 -8.55 -5.18 -12.52
N LEU A 179 -8.83 -5.81 -11.38
CA LEU A 179 -9.42 -7.14 -11.31
C LEU A 179 -10.94 -7.15 -11.46
N GLY A 180 -11.60 -6.00 -11.52
CA GLY A 180 -13.05 -5.89 -11.66
C GLY A 180 -13.82 -6.39 -10.43
N ALA A 181 -13.24 -6.25 -9.24
CA ALA A 181 -13.83 -6.70 -7.98
C ALA A 181 -15.20 -6.07 -7.72
N LYS A 182 -16.09 -6.84 -7.15
CA LYS A 182 -17.45 -6.41 -6.78
C LYS A 182 -17.67 -6.66 -5.29
N ARG A 183 -17.96 -5.58 -4.56
CA ARG A 183 -18.18 -5.68 -3.13
C ARG A 183 -19.31 -6.66 -2.81
N THR A 184 -19.01 -7.66 -2.00
CA THR A 184 -19.94 -8.63 -1.46
C THR A 184 -20.10 -8.43 0.06
N LYS A 185 -21.21 -8.94 0.63
CA LYS A 185 -21.43 -8.90 2.08
C LYS A 185 -21.52 -10.32 2.58
N HIS A 186 -20.53 -10.74 3.36
CA HIS A 186 -20.48 -12.04 4.00
C HIS A 186 -20.24 -11.86 5.51
N LYS A 187 -20.72 -12.83 6.31
CA LYS A 187 -20.57 -12.85 7.77
C LYS A 187 -20.03 -14.21 8.25
N ASP A 188 -19.22 -14.84 7.43
CA ASP A 188 -18.72 -16.20 7.60
C ASP A 188 -17.18 -16.24 7.61
N GLU A 189 -16.54 -15.23 8.16
CA GLU A 189 -15.08 -15.06 8.15
C GLU A 189 -14.32 -16.22 8.81
N PHE A 190 -14.93 -16.89 9.78
CA PHE A 190 -14.35 -18.04 10.49
C PHE A 190 -14.79 -19.41 9.93
N ASP A 191 -15.67 -19.45 8.93
CA ASP A 191 -16.03 -20.67 8.22
C ASP A 191 -14.95 -21.02 7.20
N VAL A 192 -13.81 -21.47 7.70
CA VAL A 192 -12.62 -21.77 6.91
C VAL A 192 -12.67 -23.15 6.29
N ALA A 193 -11.97 -23.34 5.19
CA ALA A 193 -11.89 -24.59 4.47
C ALA A 193 -10.51 -25.26 4.65
N VAL A 194 -10.43 -26.50 4.25
CA VAL A 194 -9.18 -27.27 4.13
C VAL A 194 -8.86 -27.46 2.65
N PRO A 195 -7.60 -27.36 2.22
CA PRO A 195 -7.22 -27.57 0.82
C PRO A 195 -7.62 -28.98 0.35
N PRO A 196 -8.40 -29.13 -0.74
CA PRO A 196 -8.89 -30.44 -1.19
C PRO A 196 -7.79 -31.39 -1.69
N THR A 197 -6.58 -30.88 -1.93
CA THR A 197 -5.42 -31.66 -2.38
C THR A 197 -4.45 -32.03 -1.26
N MET A 198 -4.72 -31.59 -0.03
CA MET A 198 -3.90 -31.86 1.14
C MET A 198 -3.96 -33.34 1.52
N ARG A 199 -2.84 -33.88 1.99
CA ARG A 199 -2.68 -35.28 2.39
C ARG A 199 -1.89 -35.43 3.70
N ILE A 200 -2.20 -34.57 4.68
CA ILE A 200 -1.64 -34.67 6.03
C ILE A 200 -2.26 -35.89 6.69
N GLU A 201 -1.45 -36.83 7.16
CA GLU A 201 -1.86 -38.05 7.87
C GLU A 201 -1.32 -38.06 9.32
N LYS A 202 -0.12 -37.57 9.56
CA LYS A 202 0.54 -37.56 10.85
C LYS A 202 0.20 -36.35 11.72
N TYR A 203 0.15 -35.16 11.13
CA TYR A 203 -0.03 -33.90 11.86
C TYR A 203 -1.49 -33.38 11.79
N THR A 204 -2.46 -34.29 12.01
CA THR A 204 -3.90 -33.97 11.92
C THR A 204 -4.36 -32.93 12.94
N ASN A 205 -3.67 -32.82 14.08
CA ASN A 205 -3.94 -31.79 15.08
C ASN A 205 -3.88 -30.36 14.53
N VAL A 206 -3.11 -30.14 13.45
CA VAL A 206 -3.07 -28.84 12.78
C VAL A 206 -4.35 -28.59 12.00
N ILE A 207 -4.91 -29.64 11.38
CA ILE A 207 -6.21 -29.55 10.68
C ILE A 207 -7.31 -29.28 11.70
N ASP A 208 -7.34 -30.05 12.79
CA ASP A 208 -8.34 -29.93 13.86
C ASP A 208 -8.34 -28.52 14.45
N TYR A 209 -7.15 -27.95 14.68
CA TYR A 209 -7.02 -26.58 15.15
C TYR A 209 -7.68 -25.57 14.20
N PHE A 210 -7.40 -25.62 12.90
CA PHE A 210 -7.98 -24.68 11.96
C PHE A 210 -9.48 -24.85 11.78
N GLN A 211 -10.01 -26.06 11.90
CA GLN A 211 -11.43 -26.32 11.73
C GLN A 211 -12.26 -26.00 12.97
N ASN A 212 -11.70 -26.14 14.18
CA ASN A 212 -12.47 -26.09 15.41
C ASN A 212 -12.08 -24.94 16.37
N ASP A 213 -10.80 -24.61 16.47
CA ASP A 213 -10.27 -23.75 17.53
C ASP A 213 -9.73 -22.39 17.04
N TRP A 214 -9.50 -22.28 15.72
CA TRP A 214 -8.85 -21.11 15.17
C TRP A 214 -9.75 -19.87 15.19
N ASN A 215 -9.15 -18.77 15.67
CA ASN A 215 -9.62 -17.40 15.50
C ASN A 215 -8.43 -16.45 15.44
N TYR A 216 -8.67 -15.12 15.40
CA TYR A 216 -7.58 -14.16 15.27
C TYR A 216 -6.64 -14.06 16.48
N ASP A 217 -7.07 -14.51 17.64
CA ASP A 217 -6.34 -14.40 18.92
C ASP A 217 -5.69 -15.74 19.34
N THR A 218 -6.06 -16.87 18.71
CA THR A 218 -5.51 -18.19 19.05
C THR A 218 -4.26 -18.52 18.26
N LYS A 219 -3.41 -19.36 18.87
CA LYS A 219 -2.23 -19.96 18.24
C LYS A 219 -2.15 -21.43 18.63
N LEU A 220 -1.67 -22.26 17.72
CA LEU A 220 -1.27 -23.62 17.99
C LEU A 220 0.25 -23.73 18.01
N GLU A 221 0.82 -24.14 19.14
CA GLU A 221 2.23 -24.48 19.25
C GLU A 221 2.36 -26.00 19.27
N THR A 222 3.10 -26.59 18.34
CA THR A 222 3.24 -28.04 18.22
C THR A 222 4.58 -28.42 17.57
N MET A 223 4.98 -29.67 17.78
CA MET A 223 6.20 -30.22 17.17
C MET A 223 5.86 -30.85 15.82
N ILE A 224 6.53 -30.41 14.76
CA ILE A 224 6.44 -30.95 13.39
C ILE A 224 7.86 -31.35 12.95
N ALA A 225 8.05 -32.60 12.57
CA ALA A 225 9.35 -33.14 12.17
C ALA A 225 10.50 -32.81 13.16
N GLY A 226 10.21 -32.88 14.47
CA GLY A 226 11.20 -32.58 15.52
C GLY A 226 11.51 -31.09 15.74
N VAL A 227 10.81 -30.18 15.06
CA VAL A 227 11.01 -28.74 15.19
C VAL A 227 9.76 -28.08 15.78
N PRO A 228 9.89 -27.15 16.75
CA PRO A 228 8.76 -26.40 17.28
C PRO A 228 8.18 -25.47 16.21
N HIS A 229 6.88 -25.58 15.99
CA HIS A 229 6.14 -24.76 15.01
C HIS A 229 5.01 -23.99 15.69
N VAL A 230 4.74 -22.80 15.19
CA VAL A 230 3.63 -21.95 15.64
C VAL A 230 2.72 -21.64 14.44
N TYR A 231 1.45 -21.98 14.58
CA TYR A 231 0.36 -21.73 13.64
C TYR A 231 -0.55 -20.62 14.15
N GLY A 232 -1.14 -19.84 13.25
CA GLY A 232 -2.08 -18.79 13.65
C GLY A 232 -2.40 -17.82 12.54
N THR A 233 -2.89 -16.65 12.93
CA THR A 233 -3.16 -15.55 12.02
C THR A 233 -1.85 -14.95 11.50
N GLY A 234 -1.60 -15.03 10.21
CA GLY A 234 -0.43 -14.38 9.60
C GLY A 234 0.60 -15.33 9.01
N GLY A 235 0.78 -16.55 9.51
CA GLY A 235 1.70 -17.48 8.88
C GLY A 235 2.19 -18.60 9.79
N LEU A 236 2.99 -19.47 9.22
CA LEU A 236 3.63 -20.61 9.88
C LEU A 236 5.09 -20.25 10.16
N HIS A 237 5.53 -20.47 11.40
CA HIS A 237 6.91 -20.32 11.81
C HIS A 237 7.37 -21.61 12.48
N GLY A 238 8.54 -22.11 12.07
CA GLY A 238 9.09 -23.33 12.64
C GLY A 238 10.61 -23.30 12.60
N ALA A 239 11.25 -23.14 13.77
CA ALA A 239 12.71 -23.11 13.90
C ALA A 239 13.14 -23.60 15.28
N ILE A 240 14.31 -24.21 15.36
CA ILE A 240 14.98 -24.51 16.63
C ILE A 240 15.70 -23.22 17.08
N PRO A 241 15.39 -22.68 18.27
CA PRO A 241 16.05 -21.49 18.78
C PRO A 241 17.57 -21.69 18.92
N ASN A 242 18.34 -20.68 18.51
CA ASN A 242 19.81 -20.68 18.62
C ASN A 242 20.50 -21.90 17.95
N TYR A 243 19.87 -22.48 16.92
CA TYR A 243 20.47 -23.60 16.20
C TYR A 243 21.68 -23.15 15.39
N PHE A 244 22.76 -23.93 15.49
CA PHE A 244 23.93 -23.85 14.64
C PHE A 244 24.24 -25.24 14.08
N GLY A 245 24.54 -25.33 12.80
CA GLY A 245 24.85 -26.59 12.14
C GLY A 245 25.66 -26.37 10.87
N GLU A 246 26.45 -27.37 10.50
CA GLU A 246 27.22 -27.43 9.26
C GLU A 246 26.74 -28.62 8.43
N GLY A 247 26.64 -28.47 7.12
CA GLY A 247 26.19 -29.54 6.21
C GLY A 247 25.74 -29.02 4.87
N GLU A 248 25.05 -29.87 4.11
CA GLU A 248 24.38 -29.49 2.87
C GLU A 248 22.99 -28.93 3.18
N PHE A 249 22.69 -27.74 2.66
CA PHE A 249 21.42 -27.07 2.87
C PHE A 249 20.68 -26.90 1.57
N LEU A 250 19.41 -27.33 1.54
CA LEU A 250 18.48 -27.04 0.46
C LEU A 250 17.53 -25.93 0.89
N HIS A 251 17.63 -24.77 0.23
CA HIS A 251 16.69 -23.67 0.40
C HIS A 251 15.63 -23.72 -0.70
N VAL A 252 14.37 -23.90 -0.32
CA VAL A 252 13.23 -23.96 -1.24
C VAL A 252 12.31 -22.77 -0.98
N ASP A 253 12.05 -21.97 -2.03
CA ASP A 253 11.11 -20.85 -1.99
C ASP A 253 9.95 -21.07 -2.97
N VAL A 254 8.74 -20.80 -2.53
CA VAL A 254 7.54 -20.93 -3.38
C VAL A 254 7.26 -19.61 -4.10
N ASN A 255 7.54 -19.58 -5.39
CA ASN A 255 7.35 -18.40 -6.20
C ASN A 255 5.89 -17.90 -6.19
N SER A 256 5.69 -16.65 -5.72
CA SER A 256 4.37 -16.01 -5.66
C SER A 256 3.34 -16.86 -4.92
N TYR A 257 3.66 -17.29 -3.70
CA TYR A 257 2.92 -18.32 -2.97
C TYR A 257 1.42 -18.01 -2.84
N TYR A 258 1.03 -16.90 -2.22
CA TYR A 258 -0.38 -16.50 -2.08
C TYR A 258 -1.10 -16.31 -3.42
N PRO A 259 -0.55 -15.59 -4.40
CA PRO A 259 -1.14 -15.56 -5.73
C PRO A 259 -1.35 -16.94 -6.35
N SER A 260 -0.43 -17.89 -6.11
CA SER A 260 -0.57 -19.26 -6.61
C SER A 260 -1.71 -20.01 -5.94
N LEU A 261 -1.92 -19.85 -4.63
CA LEU A 261 -3.04 -20.41 -3.89
C LEU A 261 -4.38 -19.84 -4.38
N MET A 262 -4.46 -18.53 -4.58
CA MET A 262 -5.66 -17.84 -5.06
C MET A 262 -6.07 -18.31 -6.47
N ILE A 263 -5.10 -18.63 -7.32
CA ILE A 263 -5.34 -19.17 -8.67
C ILE A 263 -5.66 -20.66 -8.63
N ARG A 264 -5.01 -21.42 -7.76
CA ARG A 264 -5.19 -22.89 -7.67
C ARG A 264 -6.50 -23.29 -7.01
N TYR A 265 -6.95 -22.51 -6.03
CA TYR A 265 -8.16 -22.77 -5.23
C TYR A 265 -9.10 -21.56 -5.27
N PRO A 266 -9.54 -21.12 -6.45
CA PRO A 266 -10.24 -19.86 -6.60
C PRO A 266 -11.57 -19.82 -5.83
N GLU A 267 -12.31 -20.92 -5.76
CA GLU A 267 -13.58 -21.04 -5.05
C GLU A 267 -13.47 -20.77 -3.54
N PHE A 268 -12.31 -21.04 -2.95
CA PHE A 268 -12.03 -20.81 -1.53
C PHE A 268 -11.32 -19.51 -1.27
N CYS A 269 -10.44 -19.09 -2.20
CA CYS A 269 -9.43 -18.07 -1.95
C CYS A 269 -9.65 -16.76 -2.73
N MET A 270 -10.55 -16.69 -3.72
CA MET A 270 -10.67 -15.49 -4.56
C MET A 270 -12.04 -15.24 -5.17
N SER A 271 -12.73 -16.25 -5.72
CA SER A 271 -13.92 -16.06 -6.57
C SER A 271 -15.04 -15.27 -5.91
N ARG A 272 -15.18 -15.37 -4.59
CA ARG A 272 -16.21 -14.67 -3.80
C ARG A 272 -16.04 -13.14 -3.80
N THR A 273 -14.85 -12.62 -4.10
CA THR A 273 -14.58 -11.19 -4.22
C THR A 273 -15.16 -10.59 -5.51
N GLY A 274 -15.67 -11.42 -6.42
CA GLY A 274 -16.10 -11.02 -7.77
C GLY A 274 -14.97 -10.57 -8.68
N ALA A 275 -13.71 -10.67 -8.23
CA ALA A 275 -12.54 -10.39 -9.06
C ALA A 275 -12.30 -11.51 -10.09
N SER A 276 -11.80 -11.14 -11.28
CA SER A 276 -11.46 -12.11 -12.31
C SER A 276 -10.20 -12.89 -11.96
N VAL A 277 -10.37 -14.19 -11.74
CA VAL A 277 -9.28 -15.16 -11.49
C VAL A 277 -8.42 -15.31 -12.74
N GLU A 278 -9.04 -15.34 -13.93
CA GLU A 278 -8.34 -15.44 -15.22
C GLU A 278 -7.38 -14.27 -15.39
N LYS A 279 -7.88 -13.05 -15.19
CA LYS A 279 -7.05 -11.83 -15.28
C LYS A 279 -5.93 -11.82 -14.24
N PHE A 280 -6.20 -12.29 -13.03
CA PHE A 280 -5.18 -12.41 -11.99
C PHE A 280 -4.08 -13.41 -12.37
N SER A 281 -4.46 -14.53 -12.98
CA SER A 281 -3.55 -15.53 -13.52
C SER A 281 -2.70 -14.97 -14.68
N GLU A 282 -3.32 -14.25 -15.62
CA GLU A 282 -2.62 -13.57 -16.71
C GLU A 282 -1.59 -12.56 -16.19
N ILE A 283 -1.95 -11.77 -15.17
CA ILE A 283 -1.05 -10.81 -14.52
C ILE A 283 0.15 -11.54 -13.90
N LYS A 284 -0.08 -12.67 -13.20
CA LYS A 284 0.99 -13.47 -12.61
C LYS A 284 1.94 -14.00 -13.69
N ASN A 285 1.41 -14.58 -14.75
CA ASN A 285 2.21 -15.17 -15.83
C ASN A 285 3.01 -14.08 -16.57
N SER A 286 2.37 -12.96 -16.91
CA SER A 286 3.04 -11.81 -17.54
C SER A 286 4.16 -11.25 -16.66
N ARG A 287 3.92 -11.16 -15.32
CA ARG A 287 4.97 -10.74 -14.39
C ARG A 287 6.17 -11.68 -14.39
N ILE A 288 5.95 -12.99 -14.43
CA ILE A 288 7.02 -13.98 -14.46
C ILE A 288 7.85 -13.81 -15.75
N ASP A 289 7.18 -13.62 -16.88
CA ASP A 289 7.83 -13.39 -18.17
C ASP A 289 8.63 -12.08 -18.18
N PHE A 290 8.04 -10.96 -17.77
CA PHE A 290 8.72 -9.68 -17.64
C PHE A 290 9.94 -9.75 -16.71
N LYS A 291 9.84 -10.49 -15.58
CA LYS A 291 10.96 -10.67 -14.67
C LYS A 291 12.13 -11.43 -15.32
N LYS A 292 11.85 -12.46 -16.12
CA LYS A 292 12.89 -13.20 -16.88
C LYS A 292 13.65 -12.30 -17.85
N HIS A 293 12.96 -11.35 -18.48
CA HIS A 293 13.53 -10.40 -19.43
C HIS A 293 14.04 -9.11 -18.80
N LYS A 294 14.06 -9.00 -17.45
CA LYS A 294 14.43 -7.79 -16.69
C LYS A 294 13.61 -6.55 -17.08
N ASP A 295 12.37 -6.75 -17.53
CA ASP A 295 11.47 -5.69 -17.92
C ASP A 295 10.88 -5.01 -16.67
N PRO A 296 10.96 -3.65 -16.54
CA PRO A 296 10.48 -2.92 -15.38
C PRO A 296 8.96 -3.07 -15.15
N ARG A 297 8.17 -3.46 -16.16
CA ARG A 297 6.75 -3.76 -16.02
C ARG A 297 6.46 -4.87 -15.01
N ALA A 298 7.43 -5.74 -14.74
CA ALA A 298 7.32 -6.74 -13.68
C ALA A 298 7.03 -6.13 -12.30
N ASN A 299 7.61 -4.95 -12.00
CA ASN A 299 7.38 -4.24 -10.74
C ASN A 299 5.96 -3.65 -10.66
N ALA A 300 5.44 -3.13 -11.78
CA ALA A 300 4.06 -2.68 -11.85
C ALA A 300 3.07 -3.82 -11.54
N LEU A 301 3.22 -4.97 -12.21
CA LEU A 301 2.35 -6.12 -11.98
C LEU A 301 2.49 -6.72 -10.58
N LYS A 302 3.67 -6.61 -9.94
CA LYS A 302 3.89 -7.03 -8.55
C LYS A 302 2.93 -6.31 -7.58
N ILE A 303 2.61 -5.04 -7.85
CA ILE A 303 1.67 -4.27 -7.02
C ILE A 303 0.32 -4.98 -6.96
N VAL A 304 -0.24 -5.39 -8.10
CA VAL A 304 -1.55 -6.07 -8.13
C VAL A 304 -1.50 -7.38 -7.36
N LEU A 305 -0.49 -8.21 -7.61
CA LEU A 305 -0.37 -9.52 -6.98
C LEU A 305 -0.22 -9.45 -5.47
N ASN A 306 0.60 -8.51 -4.97
CA ASN A 306 0.88 -8.42 -3.54
C ASN A 306 -0.24 -7.71 -2.76
N SER A 307 -0.91 -6.71 -3.36
CA SER A 307 -1.93 -5.96 -2.64
C SER A 307 -3.32 -6.59 -2.66
N THR A 308 -3.58 -7.57 -3.53
CA THR A 308 -4.90 -8.22 -3.62
C THR A 308 -5.26 -8.93 -2.32
N TYR A 309 -4.34 -9.72 -1.74
CA TYR A 309 -4.58 -10.40 -0.47
C TYR A 309 -4.88 -9.42 0.68
N GLY A 310 -4.05 -8.37 0.84
CA GLY A 310 -4.29 -7.35 1.86
C GLY A 310 -5.60 -6.58 1.67
N ALA A 311 -5.97 -6.32 0.41
CA ALA A 311 -7.23 -5.67 0.06
C ALA A 311 -8.46 -6.48 0.46
N MET A 312 -8.36 -7.83 0.48
CA MET A 312 -9.45 -8.71 0.92
C MET A 312 -9.74 -8.59 2.42
N LYS A 313 -8.81 -8.06 3.20
CA LYS A 313 -8.99 -7.76 4.65
C LYS A 313 -9.48 -6.33 4.92
N ASP A 314 -9.47 -5.45 3.93
CA ASP A 314 -9.92 -4.06 4.08
C ASP A 314 -11.43 -3.95 3.82
N LYS A 315 -12.20 -3.72 4.90
CA LYS A 315 -13.67 -3.59 4.86
C LYS A 315 -14.20 -2.49 3.94
N PHE A 316 -13.36 -1.54 3.53
CA PHE A 316 -13.74 -0.46 2.61
C PHE A 316 -13.40 -0.77 1.15
N ASN A 317 -12.63 -1.82 0.89
CA ASN A 317 -12.22 -2.20 -0.45
C ASN A 317 -13.29 -3.08 -1.14
N PRO A 318 -13.51 -2.94 -2.46
CA PRO A 318 -14.39 -3.85 -3.22
C PRO A 318 -13.98 -5.33 -3.17
N LEU A 319 -12.68 -5.63 -2.95
CA LEU A 319 -12.16 -6.99 -2.78
C LEU A 319 -12.49 -7.60 -1.41
N TYR A 320 -13.09 -6.87 -0.48
CA TYR A 320 -13.31 -7.33 0.89
C TYR A 320 -14.03 -8.68 0.95
N ASP A 321 -13.32 -9.70 1.37
CA ASP A 321 -13.82 -11.03 1.75
C ASP A 321 -12.85 -11.67 2.75
N PRO A 322 -13.07 -11.46 4.06
CA PRO A 322 -12.16 -11.95 5.10
C PRO A 322 -12.07 -13.48 5.15
N ARG A 323 -13.13 -14.22 4.81
CA ARG A 323 -13.08 -15.69 4.71
C ARG A 323 -12.10 -16.16 3.65
N SER A 324 -12.19 -15.60 2.42
CA SER A 324 -11.24 -15.95 1.36
C SER A 324 -9.81 -15.56 1.73
N ALA A 325 -9.60 -14.40 2.37
CA ALA A 325 -8.29 -14.02 2.88
C ALA A 325 -7.75 -14.98 3.94
N ASN A 326 -8.60 -15.42 4.88
CA ASN A 326 -8.25 -16.40 5.88
C ASN A 326 -7.89 -17.74 5.25
N ASN A 327 -8.70 -18.21 4.27
CA ASN A 327 -8.41 -19.43 3.54
C ASN A 327 -7.05 -19.38 2.82
N VAL A 328 -6.66 -18.26 2.20
CA VAL A 328 -5.32 -18.13 1.59
C VAL A 328 -4.22 -18.39 2.63
N CYS A 329 -4.35 -17.80 3.82
CA CYS A 329 -3.38 -17.95 4.88
C CYS A 329 -3.33 -19.38 5.44
N ILE A 330 -4.51 -19.97 5.71
CA ILE A 330 -4.65 -21.31 6.27
C ILE A 330 -4.20 -22.37 5.26
N PHE A 331 -4.60 -22.25 3.99
CA PHE A 331 -4.16 -23.15 2.92
C PHE A 331 -2.63 -23.12 2.78
N GLY A 332 -2.03 -21.93 2.91
CA GLY A 332 -0.58 -21.79 2.91
C GLY A 332 0.07 -22.59 4.04
N GLN A 333 -0.43 -22.46 5.26
CA GLN A 333 0.12 -23.17 6.42
C GLN A 333 -0.07 -24.69 6.30
N LEU A 334 -1.26 -25.13 5.93
CA LEU A 334 -1.57 -26.56 5.79
C LEU A 334 -0.76 -27.24 4.66
N LEU A 335 -0.62 -26.59 3.49
CA LEU A 335 0.18 -27.16 2.40
C LEU A 335 1.68 -27.17 2.67
N LEU A 336 2.18 -26.24 3.49
CA LEU A 336 3.56 -26.31 3.98
C LEU A 336 3.72 -27.46 4.97
N THR A 337 2.76 -27.70 5.84
CA THR A 337 2.77 -28.86 6.77
C THR A 337 2.74 -30.18 6.00
N ASP A 338 1.90 -30.31 4.95
CA ASP A 338 1.89 -31.45 4.04
C ASP A 338 3.24 -31.68 3.36
N LEU A 339 3.90 -30.57 2.94
CA LEU A 339 5.24 -30.65 2.36
C LEU A 339 6.29 -31.13 3.39
N ILE A 340 6.26 -30.63 4.62
CA ILE A 340 7.18 -31.07 5.68
C ILE A 340 6.97 -32.56 5.94
N GLU A 341 5.72 -33.01 6.12
CA GLU A 341 5.42 -34.43 6.39
C GLU A 341 5.97 -35.34 5.30
N ARG A 342 5.92 -34.91 4.02
CA ARG A 342 6.49 -35.68 2.90
C ARG A 342 8.01 -35.67 2.86
N LEU A 343 8.65 -34.61 3.34
CA LEU A 343 10.10 -34.48 3.39
C LEU A 343 10.69 -35.12 4.66
N GLU A 344 9.86 -35.37 5.66
CA GLU A 344 10.28 -36.04 6.89
C GLU A 344 10.81 -37.43 6.58
N GLY A 345 12.00 -37.74 7.07
CA GLY A 345 12.71 -38.97 6.73
C GLY A 345 13.66 -38.87 5.53
N HIS A 346 13.61 -37.77 4.76
CA HIS A 346 14.56 -37.45 3.70
C HIS A 346 15.56 -36.36 4.11
N CYS A 347 15.27 -35.62 5.17
CA CYS A 347 16.08 -34.54 5.70
C CYS A 347 16.29 -34.74 7.21
N GLU A 348 17.48 -34.46 7.71
CA GLU A 348 17.79 -34.52 9.16
C GLU A 348 17.06 -33.40 9.93
N LEU A 349 16.87 -32.24 9.29
CA LEU A 349 16.20 -31.08 9.85
C LEU A 349 15.45 -30.30 8.78
N ILE A 350 14.19 -29.95 9.07
CA ILE A 350 13.37 -29.10 8.23
C ILE A 350 12.93 -27.89 9.04
N GLN A 351 13.37 -26.69 8.65
CA GLN A 351 12.95 -25.43 9.27
C GLN A 351 12.19 -24.57 8.28
N LEU A 352 11.14 -23.92 8.74
CA LEU A 352 10.33 -23.02 7.93
C LEU A 352 10.38 -21.61 8.49
N THR A 353 10.73 -20.68 7.62
CA THR A 353 10.50 -19.26 7.86
C THR A 353 9.60 -18.73 6.77
N TYR A 354 8.40 -18.35 7.15
CA TYR A 354 7.43 -17.77 6.24
C TYR A 354 7.25 -16.28 6.55
N TRP A 355 7.76 -15.44 5.68
CA TRP A 355 7.61 -13.99 5.78
C TRP A 355 6.46 -13.53 4.88
N LEU A 356 5.51 -12.82 5.47
CA LEU A 356 4.58 -11.99 4.71
C LEU A 356 5.36 -10.76 4.20
N ASN A 357 5.72 -10.75 2.94
CA ASN A 357 6.25 -9.58 2.25
C ASN A 357 5.12 -8.75 1.64
#